data_96aeee87101235c23069d270f557dcf2
#
_entry.id   96aeee87101235c23069d270f557dcf2
#
_cell.length_a   1.000
_cell.length_b   1.000
_cell.length_c   1.000
_cell.angle_alpha   90.00
_cell.angle_beta   90.00
_cell.angle_gamma   90.00
#
_symmetry.space_group_name_H-M   'P 1'
#
loop_
_entity.id
_entity.type
_entity.pdbx_description
1 polymer ?
#
loop_
_entity_poly.entity_id
_entity_poly.type
_entity_poly.pdbx_seq_one_letter_code
_entity_poly.pdbx_strand_id
1 'polypeptide(L)'
;MAEPSAFDWDTWYAAVGGRTIAITEVDEFLRLIREEQEPRFTGPLAADRMAFGSPSEAARHLKDKALEFGADIVGICAIEPSDVYRGRSVAERFAIAVGQRMRWREFQEVPSRAAAIECLRIYYTLGETVIQLADHIRSLGYACKVEHPIGDSDLLHIPIGLKAGFGELGRHGSIIHPRLGPLFRMGSVATSIELEVDHPIDAGIAKFCDTCLACRKYCPPQAIPDQRSPEAGQDHLGYDRYVVDTGRCFPYFAKHSYCSICLPVCVYNHKEWARDFDGHATRLFPAVRMLPAPPPAEPAGVPLHFYPRLRR
;
A
#
# COMPACT_ATOMS: atom_id res chain seq x y z
N MET A 1 -32.18 4.04 8.68
CA MET A 1 -31.07 3.07 8.86
C MET A 1 -29.98 3.83 9.59
N ALA A 2 -29.52 3.34 10.74
CA ALA A 2 -28.43 4.01 11.47
C ALA A 2 -27.17 4.04 10.59
N GLU A 3 -26.48 5.18 10.53
CA GLU A 3 -25.19 5.29 9.90
C GLU A 3 -24.24 4.21 10.48
N PRO A 4 -23.48 3.49 9.66
CA PRO A 4 -22.49 2.59 10.20
C PRO A 4 -21.49 3.42 11.00
N SER A 5 -21.42 3.18 12.29
CA SER A 5 -20.43 3.83 13.16
C SER A 5 -19.03 3.58 12.58
N ALA A 6 -18.18 4.60 12.58
CA ALA A 6 -16.77 4.44 12.27
C ALA A 6 -16.20 3.26 13.08
N PHE A 7 -15.35 2.44 12.48
CA PHE A 7 -14.74 1.30 13.16
C PHE A 7 -13.90 1.83 14.33
N ASP A 8 -14.31 1.48 15.54
CA ASP A 8 -13.63 1.91 16.76
C ASP A 8 -12.46 0.98 17.06
N TRP A 9 -11.28 1.40 16.66
CA TRP A 9 -10.03 0.69 16.88
C TRP A 9 -9.73 0.48 18.37
N ASP A 10 -10.05 1.43 19.25
CA ASP A 10 -9.73 1.34 20.67
C ASP A 10 -10.62 0.30 21.35
N THR A 11 -11.91 0.32 21.08
CA THR A 11 -12.84 -0.73 21.51
C THR A 11 -12.43 -2.09 20.96
N TRP A 12 -12.03 -2.15 19.70
CA TRP A 12 -11.61 -3.41 19.08
C TRP A 12 -10.32 -3.95 19.72
N TYR A 13 -9.28 -3.12 19.88
CA TYR A 13 -8.04 -3.50 20.57
C TYR A 13 -8.30 -3.94 22.02
N ALA A 14 -9.19 -3.27 22.74
CA ALA A 14 -9.59 -3.66 24.08
C ALA A 14 -10.23 -5.05 24.09
N ALA A 15 -11.14 -5.33 23.15
CA ALA A 15 -11.83 -6.61 23.01
C ALA A 15 -10.89 -7.79 22.70
N VAL A 16 -9.81 -7.55 21.95
CA VAL A 16 -8.80 -8.59 21.65
C VAL A 16 -7.66 -8.69 22.69
N GLY A 17 -7.82 -8.04 23.84
CA GLY A 17 -6.86 -8.07 24.93
C GLY A 17 -5.83 -6.94 24.94
N GLY A 18 -6.13 -5.87 24.20
CA GLY A 18 -5.33 -4.64 24.15
C GLY A 18 -4.04 -4.78 23.32
N ARG A 19 -3.38 -3.65 23.13
CA ARG A 19 -2.00 -3.61 22.65
C ARG A 19 -1.09 -4.01 23.81
N THR A 20 -0.52 -5.21 23.76
CA THR A 20 0.34 -5.71 24.83
C THR A 20 1.78 -5.23 24.71
N ILE A 21 2.16 -4.65 23.57
CA ILE A 21 3.51 -4.15 23.32
C ILE A 21 3.42 -2.69 22.89
N ALA A 22 3.84 -1.79 23.79
CA ALA A 22 4.09 -0.40 23.43
C ALA A 22 5.46 -0.30 22.75
N ILE A 23 5.49 0.32 21.58
CA ILE A 23 6.71 0.64 20.84
C ILE A 23 6.76 2.15 20.69
N THR A 24 7.61 2.80 21.48
CA THR A 24 7.69 4.26 21.57
C THR A 24 7.83 4.95 20.21
N GLU A 25 8.65 4.39 19.31
CA GLU A 25 8.85 4.96 17.98
C GLU A 25 7.62 4.81 17.10
N VAL A 26 6.82 3.76 17.27
CA VAL A 26 5.53 3.60 16.59
C VAL A 26 4.56 4.68 17.04
N ASP A 27 4.46 4.88 18.36
CA ASP A 27 3.58 5.91 18.94
C ASP A 27 4.03 7.32 18.53
N GLU A 28 5.35 7.55 18.42
CA GLU A 28 5.90 8.82 17.95
C GLU A 28 5.55 9.07 16.47
N PHE A 29 5.66 8.09 15.58
CA PHE A 29 5.21 8.26 14.19
C PHE A 29 3.71 8.54 14.10
N LEU A 30 2.89 7.86 14.86
CA LEU A 30 1.44 8.12 14.90
C LEU A 30 1.14 9.55 15.39
N ARG A 31 1.89 10.04 16.39
CA ARG A 31 1.80 11.42 16.87
C ARG A 31 2.21 12.42 15.79
N LEU A 32 3.35 12.20 15.11
CA LEU A 32 3.82 13.05 14.03
C LEU A 32 2.82 13.11 12.85
N ILE A 33 2.23 11.98 12.48
CA ILE A 33 1.19 11.93 11.45
C ILE A 33 0.01 12.83 11.85
N ARG A 34 -0.48 12.67 13.07
CA ARG A 34 -1.63 13.45 13.57
C ARG A 34 -1.32 14.94 13.71
N GLU A 35 -0.15 15.30 14.25
CA GLU A 35 0.16 16.69 14.58
C GLU A 35 0.77 17.47 13.39
N GLU A 36 1.52 16.80 12.50
CA GLU A 36 2.27 17.46 11.44
C GLU A 36 1.68 17.21 10.04
N GLN A 37 1.05 16.05 9.80
CA GLN A 37 0.52 15.70 8.48
C GLN A 37 -0.98 15.97 8.32
N GLU A 38 -1.82 15.52 9.26
CA GLU A 38 -3.27 15.71 9.16
C GLU A 38 -3.69 17.17 8.93
N PRO A 39 -3.09 18.20 9.57
CA PRO A 39 -3.43 19.60 9.28
C PRO A 39 -3.16 20.02 7.82
N ARG A 40 -2.33 19.27 7.08
CA ARG A 40 -1.95 19.53 5.69
C ARG A 40 -2.76 18.72 4.68
N PHE A 41 -3.72 17.90 5.10
CA PHE A 41 -4.60 17.15 4.19
C PHE A 41 -5.46 18.11 3.36
N THR A 42 -5.69 19.31 3.85
CA THR A 42 -6.30 20.43 3.13
C THR A 42 -5.29 21.55 2.95
N GLY A 43 -5.51 22.41 1.97
CA GLY A 43 -4.63 23.54 1.72
C GLY A 43 -5.21 24.52 0.70
N PRO A 44 -4.56 25.67 0.49
CA PRO A 44 -5.03 26.69 -0.44
C PRO A 44 -5.02 26.16 -1.88
N LEU A 45 -6.04 26.56 -2.63
CA LEU A 45 -6.17 26.28 -4.05
C LEU A 45 -5.72 27.54 -4.84
N ALA A 46 -4.83 27.37 -5.82
CA ALA A 46 -4.45 28.46 -6.70
C ALA A 46 -5.67 28.97 -7.50
N ALA A 47 -5.75 30.28 -7.70
CA ALA A 47 -6.85 30.91 -8.42
C ALA A 47 -6.83 30.57 -9.93
N ASP A 48 -5.63 30.50 -10.51
CA ASP A 48 -5.44 30.17 -11.92
C ASP A 48 -5.25 28.64 -12.07
N ARG A 49 -5.91 28.09 -13.08
CA ARG A 49 -5.83 26.67 -13.41
C ARG A 49 -4.86 26.45 -14.57
N MET A 50 -3.81 25.66 -14.32
CA MET A 50 -2.91 25.22 -15.38
C MET A 50 -3.64 24.27 -16.34
N ALA A 51 -3.61 24.55 -17.63
CA ALA A 51 -4.16 23.66 -18.65
C ALA A 51 -3.10 22.64 -19.07
N PHE A 52 -3.51 21.36 -19.20
CA PHE A 52 -2.73 20.31 -19.84
C PHE A 52 -3.21 20.11 -21.28
N GLY A 53 -2.29 19.81 -22.19
CA GLY A 53 -2.62 19.56 -23.60
C GLY A 53 -3.40 18.25 -23.82
N SER A 54 -3.28 17.29 -22.90
CA SER A 54 -4.03 16.03 -22.95
C SER A 54 -4.06 15.34 -21.57
N PRO A 55 -5.00 14.38 -21.36
CA PRO A 55 -5.01 13.53 -20.17
C PRO A 55 -3.71 12.73 -19.98
N SER A 56 -3.07 12.33 -21.07
CA SER A 56 -1.78 11.61 -21.04
C SER A 56 -0.64 12.50 -20.54
N GLU A 57 -0.60 13.76 -20.98
CA GLU A 57 0.38 14.74 -20.49
C GLU A 57 0.21 15.00 -18.99
N ALA A 58 -1.03 15.21 -18.54
CA ALA A 58 -1.35 15.41 -17.13
C ALA A 58 -0.95 14.18 -16.30
N ALA A 59 -1.28 12.98 -16.76
CA ALA A 59 -0.93 11.74 -16.09
C ALA A 59 0.59 11.58 -15.93
N ARG A 60 1.35 11.79 -17.01
CA ARG A 60 2.82 11.74 -16.98
C ARG A 60 3.39 12.76 -15.99
N HIS A 61 2.95 14.02 -16.09
CA HIS A 61 3.41 15.09 -15.20
C HIS A 61 3.21 14.74 -13.72
N LEU A 62 2.04 14.24 -13.35
CA LEU A 62 1.73 13.92 -11.95
C LEU A 62 2.45 12.65 -11.46
N LYS A 63 2.65 11.66 -12.34
CA LYS A 63 3.48 10.49 -12.04
C LYS A 63 4.94 10.88 -11.80
N ASP A 64 5.51 11.72 -12.67
CA ASP A 64 6.89 12.22 -12.52
C ASP A 64 7.06 12.99 -11.21
N LYS A 65 6.09 13.84 -10.84
CA LYS A 65 6.08 14.57 -9.58
C LYS A 65 5.98 13.63 -8.36
N ALA A 66 5.14 12.62 -8.41
CA ALA A 66 5.06 11.65 -7.32
C ALA A 66 6.38 10.89 -7.13
N LEU A 67 7.06 10.51 -8.21
CA LEU A 67 8.39 9.90 -8.16
C LEU A 67 9.44 10.87 -7.60
N GLU A 68 9.43 12.15 -8.01
CA GLU A 68 10.29 13.21 -7.48
C GLU A 68 10.09 13.40 -5.97
N PHE A 69 8.85 13.28 -5.47
CA PHE A 69 8.51 13.39 -4.06
C PHE A 69 8.80 12.11 -3.25
N GLY A 70 9.34 11.07 -3.89
CA GLY A 70 9.84 9.89 -3.20
C GLY A 70 8.98 8.63 -3.34
N ALA A 71 8.07 8.58 -4.31
CA ALA A 71 7.39 7.32 -4.64
C ALA A 71 8.35 6.32 -5.30
N ASP A 72 8.20 5.03 -5.01
CA ASP A 72 8.87 3.94 -5.75
C ASP A 72 8.02 3.42 -6.91
N ILE A 73 6.69 3.50 -6.76
CA ILE A 73 5.70 3.11 -7.77
C ILE A 73 4.56 4.12 -7.79
N VAL A 74 4.06 4.42 -8.97
CA VAL A 74 2.91 5.31 -9.19
C VAL A 74 2.03 4.73 -10.29
N GLY A 75 0.73 4.82 -10.10
CA GLY A 75 -0.25 4.45 -11.12
C GLY A 75 -1.54 5.24 -10.93
N ILE A 76 -2.37 5.26 -11.94
CA ILE A 76 -3.61 6.04 -11.97
C ILE A 76 -4.78 5.13 -12.33
N CYS A 77 -5.88 5.27 -11.62
CA CYS A 77 -7.13 4.59 -11.98
C CYS A 77 -8.35 5.52 -11.84
N ALA A 78 -9.43 5.16 -12.52
CA ALA A 78 -10.72 5.77 -12.27
C ALA A 78 -11.28 5.24 -10.93
N ILE A 79 -11.91 6.14 -10.17
CA ILE A 79 -12.59 5.78 -8.91
C ILE A 79 -13.98 5.28 -9.23
N GLU A 80 -14.35 4.14 -8.65
CA GLU A 80 -15.68 3.55 -8.73
C GLU A 80 -16.33 3.51 -7.35
N PRO A 81 -17.65 3.45 -7.24
CA PRO A 81 -18.33 3.39 -5.94
C PRO A 81 -17.87 2.23 -5.04
N SER A 82 -17.43 1.12 -5.65
CA SER A 82 -16.89 -0.05 -4.94
C SER A 82 -15.51 0.18 -4.31
N ASP A 83 -14.82 1.25 -4.70
CA ASP A 83 -13.50 1.61 -4.16
C ASP A 83 -13.61 2.47 -2.90
N VAL A 84 -14.82 2.93 -2.57
CA VAL A 84 -15.08 3.85 -1.46
C VAL A 84 -15.55 3.07 -0.24
N TYR A 85 -15.04 3.42 0.94
CA TYR A 85 -15.51 2.83 2.19
C TYR A 85 -17.01 3.06 2.39
N ARG A 86 -17.71 2.06 2.93
CA ARG A 86 -19.14 2.15 3.20
C ARG A 86 -19.45 3.35 4.11
N GLY A 87 -20.40 4.18 3.71
CA GLY A 87 -20.77 5.41 4.44
C GLY A 87 -19.86 6.61 4.18
N ARG A 88 -18.86 6.46 3.32
CA ARG A 88 -18.00 7.55 2.84
C ARG A 88 -18.36 7.97 1.42
N SER A 89 -17.84 9.10 0.98
CA SER A 89 -18.02 9.61 -0.39
C SER A 89 -16.77 10.31 -0.87
N VAL A 90 -16.48 10.15 -2.16
CA VAL A 90 -15.39 10.83 -2.87
C VAL A 90 -16.00 11.47 -4.12
N ALA A 91 -15.78 12.77 -4.29
CA ALA A 91 -16.32 13.53 -5.42
C ALA A 91 -15.39 13.50 -6.64
N GLU A 92 -14.15 13.17 -6.41
CA GLU A 92 -13.09 13.09 -7.42
C GLU A 92 -13.27 11.84 -8.30
N ARG A 93 -12.79 11.94 -9.54
CA ARG A 93 -12.98 10.88 -10.55
C ARG A 93 -11.80 9.94 -10.70
N PHE A 94 -10.61 10.39 -10.35
CA PHE A 94 -9.37 9.66 -10.53
C PHE A 94 -8.61 9.56 -9.23
N ALA A 95 -7.95 8.43 -9.01
CA ALA A 95 -6.99 8.21 -7.93
C ALA A 95 -5.59 8.04 -8.52
N ILE A 96 -4.64 8.83 -8.03
CA ILE A 96 -3.22 8.66 -8.25
C ILE A 96 -2.70 7.82 -7.09
N ALA A 97 -2.53 6.53 -7.33
CA ALA A 97 -1.96 5.61 -6.36
C ALA A 97 -0.45 5.83 -6.26
N VAL A 98 0.05 5.87 -5.05
CA VAL A 98 1.46 6.07 -4.73
C VAL A 98 1.92 4.97 -3.79
N GLY A 99 3.06 4.35 -4.08
CA GLY A 99 3.63 3.31 -3.24
C GLY A 99 5.08 3.57 -2.89
N GLN A 100 5.46 3.21 -1.67
CA GLN A 100 6.85 3.22 -1.20
C GLN A 100 7.25 1.87 -0.64
N ARG A 101 8.48 1.46 -0.96
CA ARG A 101 9.10 0.21 -0.52
C ARG A 101 9.51 0.27 0.95
N MET A 102 9.26 -0.81 1.67
CA MET A 102 9.83 -1.04 2.99
C MET A 102 11.23 -1.65 2.87
N ARG A 103 12.12 -1.33 3.81
CA ARG A 103 13.49 -1.83 3.81
C ARG A 103 13.54 -3.31 4.18
N TRP A 104 13.99 -4.12 3.25
CA TRP A 104 14.08 -5.57 3.42
C TRP A 104 14.84 -6.00 4.67
N ARG A 105 15.93 -5.32 5.00
CA ARG A 105 16.76 -5.65 6.17
C ARG A 105 15.99 -5.64 7.49
N GLU A 106 14.96 -4.80 7.62
CA GLU A 106 14.14 -4.66 8.83
C GLU A 106 13.14 -5.82 8.98
N PHE A 107 12.96 -6.62 7.92
CA PHE A 107 12.08 -7.79 7.88
C PHE A 107 12.82 -9.12 7.89
N GLN A 108 14.13 -9.13 8.15
CA GLN A 108 14.91 -10.37 8.26
C GLN A 108 14.48 -11.19 9.48
N GLU A 109 14.07 -10.52 10.54
CA GLU A 109 13.55 -11.11 11.78
C GLU A 109 12.15 -10.57 12.05
N VAL A 110 11.14 -11.41 11.93
CA VAL A 110 9.73 -11.06 12.18
C VAL A 110 9.05 -12.13 13.01
N PRO A 111 8.15 -11.77 13.93
CA PRO A 111 7.79 -10.42 14.38
C PRO A 111 8.94 -9.73 15.10
N SER A 112 9.13 -8.44 14.85
CA SER A 112 10.17 -7.69 15.53
C SER A 112 9.80 -6.20 15.70
N ARG A 113 10.45 -5.55 16.69
CA ARG A 113 10.35 -4.11 16.87
C ARG A 113 10.83 -3.35 15.62
N ALA A 114 11.90 -3.80 14.97
CA ALA A 114 12.45 -3.17 13.77
C ALA A 114 11.44 -3.17 12.62
N ALA A 115 10.78 -4.30 12.36
CA ALA A 115 9.74 -4.39 11.34
C ALA A 115 8.52 -3.50 11.65
N ALA A 116 8.11 -3.41 12.91
CA ALA A 116 7.03 -2.53 13.34
C ALA A 116 7.36 -1.05 13.10
N ILE A 117 8.56 -0.62 13.50
CA ILE A 117 9.05 0.75 13.29
C ILE A 117 9.13 1.06 11.80
N GLU A 118 9.65 0.14 10.98
CA GLU A 118 9.72 0.33 9.54
C GLU A 118 8.36 0.52 8.89
N CYS A 119 7.34 -0.23 9.32
CA CYS A 119 5.97 -0.03 8.84
C CYS A 119 5.47 1.40 9.08
N LEU A 120 5.69 1.93 10.28
CA LEU A 120 5.24 3.29 10.63
C LEU A 120 6.11 4.36 9.98
N ARG A 121 7.41 4.11 9.85
CA ARG A 121 8.31 4.98 9.11
C ARG A 121 7.80 5.18 7.67
N ILE A 122 7.46 4.08 6.99
CA ILE A 122 6.93 4.16 5.62
C ILE A 122 5.57 4.85 5.59
N TYR A 123 4.68 4.62 6.53
CA TYR A 123 3.42 5.36 6.58
C TYR A 123 3.65 6.87 6.71
N TYR A 124 4.62 7.28 7.50
CA TYR A 124 4.98 8.69 7.64
C TYR A 124 5.61 9.25 6.35
N THR A 125 6.63 8.59 5.79
CA THR A 125 7.32 9.10 4.58
C THR A 125 6.42 9.08 3.35
N LEU A 126 5.58 8.07 3.20
CA LEU A 126 4.59 8.00 2.13
C LEU A 126 3.48 9.04 2.31
N GLY A 127 3.07 9.30 3.57
CA GLY A 127 2.17 10.40 3.90
C GLY A 127 2.72 11.75 3.41
N GLU A 128 4.00 12.03 3.64
CA GLU A 128 4.65 13.22 3.11
C GLU A 128 4.62 13.28 1.57
N THR A 129 4.89 12.17 0.90
CA THR A 129 4.83 12.09 -0.56
C THR A 129 3.43 12.39 -1.10
N VAL A 130 2.40 11.80 -0.48
CA VAL A 130 1.00 12.01 -0.87
C VAL A 130 0.56 13.46 -0.63
N ILE A 131 0.97 14.06 0.50
CA ILE A 131 0.68 15.46 0.83
C ILE A 131 1.38 16.40 -0.15
N GLN A 132 2.66 16.19 -0.45
CA GLN A 132 3.39 17.03 -1.41
C GLN A 132 2.77 16.94 -2.81
N LEU A 133 2.32 15.75 -3.23
CA LEU A 133 1.60 15.59 -4.49
C LEU A 133 0.26 16.36 -4.49
N ALA A 134 -0.48 16.30 -3.39
CA ALA A 134 -1.73 17.04 -3.23
C ALA A 134 -1.48 18.57 -3.21
N ASP A 135 -0.42 19.04 -2.52
CA ASP A 135 -0.02 20.44 -2.54
C ASP A 135 0.34 20.90 -3.96
N HIS A 136 1.06 20.07 -4.70
CA HIS A 136 1.38 20.33 -6.10
C HIS A 136 0.11 20.44 -6.95
N ILE A 137 -0.83 19.50 -6.85
CA ILE A 137 -2.10 19.52 -7.57
C ILE A 137 -2.89 20.81 -7.23
N ARG A 138 -2.94 21.21 -5.97
CA ARG A 138 -3.58 22.46 -5.53
C ARG A 138 -2.89 23.70 -6.12
N SER A 139 -1.56 23.69 -6.22
CA SER A 139 -0.79 24.78 -6.84
C SER A 139 -1.06 24.91 -8.35
N LEU A 140 -1.52 23.85 -9.01
CA LEU A 140 -1.97 23.85 -10.39
C LEU A 140 -3.44 24.32 -10.55
N GLY A 141 -4.11 24.69 -9.47
CA GLY A 141 -5.50 25.16 -9.47
C GLY A 141 -6.55 24.05 -9.51
N TYR A 142 -6.21 22.82 -9.10
CA TYR A 142 -7.14 21.70 -9.06
C TYR A 142 -7.41 21.23 -7.64
N ALA A 143 -8.70 21.04 -7.34
CA ALA A 143 -9.09 20.40 -6.11
C ALA A 143 -8.65 18.94 -6.08
N CYS A 144 -8.23 18.50 -4.90
CA CYS A 144 -7.85 17.11 -4.68
C CYS A 144 -8.04 16.75 -3.21
N LYS A 145 -8.09 15.46 -2.94
CA LYS A 145 -8.21 14.89 -1.60
C LYS A 145 -7.02 13.99 -1.31
N VAL A 146 -6.40 14.19 -0.15
CA VAL A 146 -5.38 13.30 0.39
C VAL A 146 -6.06 12.03 0.92
N GLU A 147 -5.69 10.89 0.38
CA GLU A 147 -6.08 9.57 0.87
C GLU A 147 -4.84 8.94 1.53
N HIS A 148 -4.68 9.26 2.82
CA HIS A 148 -3.46 8.96 3.56
C HIS A 148 -3.25 7.44 3.74
N PRO A 149 -2.00 6.93 3.72
CA PRO A 149 -1.71 5.49 3.81
C PRO A 149 -2.12 4.85 5.15
N ILE A 150 -2.28 5.64 6.19
CA ILE A 150 -2.86 5.25 7.48
C ILE A 150 -3.67 6.42 8.04
N GLY A 151 -4.83 6.16 8.59
CA GLY A 151 -5.71 7.18 9.16
C GLY A 151 -6.88 7.50 8.23
N ASP A 152 -7.18 8.78 8.03
CA ASP A 152 -8.38 9.24 7.35
C ASP A 152 -8.28 9.10 5.83
N SER A 153 -8.75 7.96 5.31
CA SER A 153 -8.92 7.68 3.89
C SER A 153 -10.34 7.24 3.62
N ASP A 154 -10.96 7.77 2.56
CA ASP A 154 -12.27 7.33 2.10
C ASP A 154 -12.15 6.25 1.00
N LEU A 155 -10.95 6.05 0.45
CA LEU A 155 -10.67 5.06 -0.59
C LEU A 155 -10.05 3.77 -0.01
N LEU A 156 -10.49 2.65 -0.56
CA LEU A 156 -9.89 1.33 -0.33
C LEU A 156 -8.60 1.20 -1.14
N HIS A 157 -7.44 1.32 -0.52
CA HIS A 157 -6.15 1.33 -1.23
C HIS A 157 -5.87 0.05 -2.02
N ILE A 158 -6.34 -1.13 -1.59
CA ILE A 158 -6.10 -2.39 -2.31
C ILE A 158 -6.77 -2.38 -3.69
N PRO A 159 -8.09 -2.13 -3.84
CA PRO A 159 -8.72 -2.00 -5.16
C PRO A 159 -8.07 -0.93 -6.03
N ILE A 160 -7.78 0.25 -5.46
CA ILE A 160 -7.10 1.35 -6.17
C ILE A 160 -5.75 0.89 -6.72
N GLY A 161 -4.90 0.26 -5.90
CA GLY A 161 -3.59 -0.21 -6.34
C GLY A 161 -3.66 -1.31 -7.39
N LEU A 162 -4.62 -2.23 -7.29
CA LEU A 162 -4.83 -3.28 -8.30
C LEU A 162 -5.24 -2.66 -9.65
N LYS A 163 -6.18 -1.72 -9.66
CA LYS A 163 -6.64 -1.02 -10.87
C LYS A 163 -5.55 -0.13 -11.46
N ALA A 164 -4.70 0.44 -10.62
CA ALA A 164 -3.55 1.26 -11.02
C ALA A 164 -2.32 0.45 -11.46
N GLY A 165 -2.42 -0.88 -11.58
CA GLY A 165 -1.35 -1.73 -12.10
C GLY A 165 -0.22 -2.05 -11.11
N PHE A 166 -0.45 -1.92 -9.79
CA PHE A 166 0.58 -2.18 -8.78
C PHE A 166 0.93 -3.66 -8.61
N GLY A 167 0.10 -4.56 -9.10
CA GLY A 167 0.35 -5.99 -8.95
C GLY A 167 -0.93 -6.80 -8.86
N GLU A 168 -0.83 -7.96 -8.25
CA GLU A 168 -1.93 -8.88 -8.08
C GLU A 168 -2.19 -9.19 -6.60
N LEU A 169 -3.43 -9.57 -6.28
CA LEU A 169 -3.80 -9.91 -4.91
C LEU A 169 -3.20 -11.27 -4.50
N GLY A 170 -2.33 -11.24 -3.52
CA GLY A 170 -1.73 -12.45 -2.96
C GLY A 170 -2.66 -13.19 -1.99
N ARG A 171 -2.35 -14.47 -1.71
CA ARG A 171 -3.07 -15.31 -0.72
C ARG A 171 -3.16 -14.64 0.66
N HIS A 172 -2.17 -13.84 1.05
CA HIS A 172 -2.14 -13.12 2.33
C HIS A 172 -2.99 -11.83 2.35
N GLY A 173 -3.74 -11.55 1.28
CA GLY A 173 -4.64 -10.41 1.22
C GLY A 173 -3.99 -9.05 0.91
N SER A 174 -2.69 -9.02 0.63
CA SER A 174 -1.98 -7.81 0.18
C SER A 174 -1.61 -7.92 -1.29
N ILE A 175 -1.38 -6.77 -1.94
CA ILE A 175 -0.85 -6.74 -3.31
C ILE A 175 0.59 -7.25 -3.32
N ILE A 176 0.92 -8.02 -4.34
CA ILE A 176 2.27 -8.45 -4.66
C ILE A 176 2.67 -7.77 -5.97
N HIS A 177 3.60 -6.84 -5.90
CA HIS A 177 4.18 -6.22 -7.08
C HIS A 177 5.23 -7.17 -7.68
N PRO A 178 5.26 -7.36 -9.02
CA PRO A 178 6.16 -8.33 -9.66
C PRO A 178 7.63 -8.15 -9.31
N ARG A 179 8.09 -6.89 -9.15
CA ARG A 179 9.48 -6.55 -8.84
C ARG A 179 9.77 -6.23 -7.37
N LEU A 180 8.77 -5.70 -6.64
CA LEU A 180 8.96 -5.26 -5.24
C LEU A 180 8.48 -6.31 -4.22
N GLY A 181 7.74 -7.33 -4.68
CA GLY A 181 7.05 -8.23 -3.76
C GLY A 181 5.95 -7.51 -2.98
N PRO A 182 5.57 -7.99 -1.80
CA PRO A 182 4.53 -7.38 -0.97
C PRO A 182 5.07 -6.36 0.05
N LEU A 183 6.39 -6.09 0.08
CA LEU A 183 7.01 -5.19 1.07
C LEU A 183 6.98 -3.74 0.60
N PHE A 184 5.77 -3.20 0.45
CA PHE A 184 5.52 -1.77 0.22
C PHE A 184 4.23 -1.33 0.91
N ARG A 185 4.04 -0.03 1.02
CA ARG A 185 2.79 0.59 1.48
C ARG A 185 2.25 1.51 0.40
N MET A 186 0.96 1.77 0.46
CA MET A 186 0.24 2.60 -0.52
C MET A 186 -0.55 3.70 0.17
N GLY A 187 -0.64 4.83 -0.49
CA GLY A 187 -1.58 5.90 -0.28
C GLY A 187 -2.04 6.40 -1.64
N SER A 188 -2.90 7.39 -1.69
CA SER A 188 -3.32 7.98 -2.97
C SER A 188 -3.73 9.45 -2.83
N VAL A 189 -3.84 10.11 -3.97
CA VAL A 189 -4.49 11.43 -4.08
C VAL A 189 -5.65 11.29 -5.03
N ALA A 190 -6.86 11.57 -4.55
CA ALA A 190 -8.03 11.67 -5.41
C ALA A 190 -8.09 13.06 -6.06
N THR A 191 -8.38 13.12 -7.37
CA THR A 191 -8.45 14.38 -8.12
C THR A 191 -9.49 14.33 -9.23
N SER A 192 -9.95 15.51 -9.64
CA SER A 192 -10.86 15.69 -10.78
C SER A 192 -10.15 16.08 -12.08
N ILE A 193 -8.80 16.14 -12.07
CA ILE A 193 -8.03 16.32 -13.31
C ILE A 193 -8.32 15.13 -14.22
N GLU A 194 -8.62 15.40 -15.49
CA GLU A 194 -8.74 14.32 -16.50
C GLU A 194 -7.37 13.68 -16.71
N LEU A 195 -7.28 12.39 -16.40
CA LEU A 195 -6.03 11.62 -16.44
C LEU A 195 -6.18 10.38 -17.32
N GLU A 196 -5.13 10.06 -18.07
CA GLU A 196 -5.00 8.74 -18.66
C GLU A 196 -4.78 7.70 -17.56
N VAL A 197 -5.60 6.66 -17.55
CA VAL A 197 -5.55 5.61 -16.54
C VAL A 197 -4.60 4.48 -16.92
N ASP A 198 -3.97 3.88 -15.94
CA ASP A 198 -3.26 2.61 -16.09
C ASP A 198 -4.26 1.44 -16.02
N HIS A 199 -3.76 0.24 -16.28
CA HIS A 199 -4.56 -0.96 -16.29
C HIS A 199 -4.03 -2.00 -15.30
N PRO A 200 -4.90 -2.85 -14.75
CA PRO A 200 -4.50 -4.02 -13.99
C PRO A 200 -3.51 -4.87 -14.78
N ILE A 201 -2.58 -5.49 -14.07
CA ILE A 201 -1.59 -6.39 -14.66
C ILE A 201 -1.90 -7.84 -14.29
N ASP A 202 -1.58 -8.74 -15.22
CA ASP A 202 -1.56 -10.19 -14.99
C ASP A 202 -0.12 -10.68 -15.19
N ALA A 203 0.58 -10.92 -14.11
CA ALA A 203 1.93 -11.48 -14.07
C ALA A 203 1.94 -12.93 -13.57
N GLY A 204 0.76 -13.54 -13.44
CA GLY A 204 0.58 -14.92 -12.98
C GLY A 204 0.81 -15.12 -11.47
N ILE A 205 0.90 -14.06 -10.70
CA ILE A 205 1.16 -14.11 -9.25
C ILE A 205 -0.02 -14.74 -8.51
N ALA A 206 -1.23 -14.30 -8.82
CA ALA A 206 -2.44 -14.83 -8.20
C ALA A 206 -2.57 -16.34 -8.43
N LYS A 207 -2.30 -16.78 -9.65
CA LYS A 207 -2.29 -18.21 -10.01
C LYS A 207 -1.16 -19.00 -9.31
N PHE A 208 0.03 -18.41 -9.19
CA PHE A 208 1.14 -19.02 -8.46
C PHE A 208 0.81 -19.20 -6.99
N CYS A 209 0.06 -18.29 -6.38
CA CYS A 209 -0.38 -18.41 -4.99
C CYS A 209 -1.20 -19.67 -4.71
N ASP A 210 -1.83 -20.29 -5.74
CA ASP A 210 -2.60 -21.52 -5.56
C ASP A 210 -1.72 -22.70 -5.12
N THR A 211 -0.45 -22.69 -5.51
CA THR A 211 0.52 -23.75 -5.19
C THR A 211 1.58 -23.36 -4.17
N CYS A 212 1.87 -22.05 -4.00
CA CYS A 212 2.99 -21.58 -3.21
C CYS A 212 2.87 -21.88 -1.72
N LEU A 213 1.74 -21.57 -1.07
CA LEU A 213 1.45 -21.82 0.36
C LEU A 213 2.45 -21.25 1.37
N ALA A 214 3.51 -20.53 0.99
CA ALA A 214 4.54 -20.08 1.91
C ALA A 214 3.96 -19.22 3.06
N CYS A 215 3.22 -18.19 2.76
CA CYS A 215 2.59 -17.32 3.77
C CYS A 215 1.60 -18.08 4.67
N ARG A 216 0.91 -19.09 4.13
CA ARG A 216 0.00 -19.95 4.89
C ARG A 216 0.75 -20.83 5.90
N LYS A 217 1.84 -21.46 5.46
CA LYS A 217 2.64 -22.35 6.30
C LYS A 217 3.28 -21.65 7.49
N TYR A 218 3.71 -20.42 7.29
CA TYR A 218 4.39 -19.63 8.31
C TYR A 218 3.46 -18.71 9.12
N CYS A 219 2.14 -18.74 8.88
CA CYS A 219 1.18 -17.96 9.65
C CYS A 219 0.92 -18.61 11.02
N PRO A 220 1.41 -18.04 12.15
CA PRO A 220 1.26 -18.67 13.46
C PRO A 220 -0.20 -18.85 13.89
N PRO A 221 -1.08 -17.84 13.75
CA PRO A 221 -2.49 -17.98 14.11
C PRO A 221 -3.31 -18.76 13.06
N GLN A 222 -2.67 -19.25 11.98
CA GLN A 222 -3.34 -19.98 10.90
C GLN A 222 -4.51 -19.20 10.28
N ALA A 223 -4.34 -17.89 10.14
CA ALA A 223 -5.37 -16.98 9.62
C ALA A 223 -5.46 -16.94 8.09
N ILE A 224 -4.42 -17.39 7.39
CA ILE A 224 -4.36 -17.39 5.93
C ILE A 224 -4.95 -18.72 5.41
N PRO A 225 -5.97 -18.68 4.53
CA PRO A 225 -6.68 -19.88 4.10
C PRO A 225 -5.87 -20.75 3.13
N ASP A 226 -6.22 -22.03 3.08
CA ASP A 226 -5.65 -22.97 2.10
C ASP A 226 -6.26 -22.78 0.71
N GLN A 227 -7.53 -22.37 0.64
CA GLN A 227 -8.28 -22.27 -0.61
C GLN A 227 -8.93 -20.91 -0.77
N ARG A 228 -9.31 -20.59 -1.99
CA ARG A 228 -10.11 -19.42 -2.35
C ARG A 228 -11.55 -19.60 -1.89
N SER A 229 -12.25 -18.51 -1.65
CA SER A 229 -13.65 -18.47 -1.22
C SER A 229 -14.50 -17.85 -2.33
N PRO A 230 -15.31 -18.64 -3.04
CA PRO A 230 -16.21 -18.11 -4.07
C PRO A 230 -17.20 -17.07 -3.51
N GLU A 231 -17.63 -17.23 -2.24
CA GLU A 231 -18.57 -16.31 -1.60
C GLU A 231 -17.97 -14.91 -1.37
N ALA A 232 -16.63 -14.79 -1.37
CA ALA A 232 -15.95 -13.51 -1.21
C ALA A 232 -15.91 -12.67 -2.49
N GLY A 233 -16.45 -13.20 -3.58
CA GLY A 233 -16.37 -12.61 -4.90
C GLY A 233 -14.97 -12.72 -5.52
N GLN A 234 -14.86 -12.17 -6.71
CA GLN A 234 -13.66 -12.26 -7.53
C GLN A 234 -12.76 -11.02 -7.39
N ASP A 235 -11.48 -11.19 -7.67
CA ASP A 235 -10.54 -10.10 -7.86
C ASP A 235 -10.65 -9.51 -9.29
N HIS A 236 -9.81 -8.53 -9.61
CA HIS A 236 -9.80 -7.85 -10.90
C HIS A 236 -9.39 -8.74 -12.11
N LEU A 237 -8.84 -9.92 -11.85
CA LEU A 237 -8.51 -10.92 -12.87
C LEU A 237 -9.55 -12.02 -13.00
N GLY A 238 -10.63 -11.97 -12.20
CA GLY A 238 -11.69 -12.96 -12.20
C GLY A 238 -11.39 -14.19 -11.34
N TYR A 239 -10.36 -14.18 -10.51
CA TYR A 239 -10.08 -15.25 -9.56
C TYR A 239 -10.87 -15.03 -8.25
N ASP A 240 -11.45 -16.08 -7.72
CA ASP A 240 -12.02 -16.06 -6.37
C ASP A 240 -10.95 -15.63 -5.35
N ARG A 241 -11.37 -14.90 -4.31
CA ARG A 241 -10.44 -14.33 -3.35
C ARG A 241 -10.04 -15.30 -2.27
N TYR A 242 -8.82 -15.16 -1.77
CA TYR A 242 -8.41 -15.70 -0.48
C TYR A 242 -8.89 -14.77 0.63
N VAL A 243 -9.64 -15.26 1.60
CA VAL A 243 -10.13 -14.47 2.73
C VAL A 243 -9.32 -14.78 3.97
N VAL A 244 -8.50 -13.82 4.38
CA VAL A 244 -7.74 -13.92 5.62
C VAL A 244 -8.71 -13.79 6.80
N ASP A 245 -8.65 -14.74 7.73
CA ASP A 245 -9.41 -14.68 8.99
C ASP A 245 -8.82 -13.59 9.91
N THR A 246 -9.43 -12.40 9.85
CA THR A 246 -9.01 -11.26 10.66
C THR A 246 -9.21 -11.51 12.16
N GLY A 247 -10.20 -12.30 12.55
CA GLY A 247 -10.46 -12.68 13.93
C GLY A 247 -9.33 -13.50 14.55
N ARG A 248 -8.59 -14.27 13.72
CA ARG A 248 -7.37 -14.97 14.14
C ARG A 248 -6.13 -14.10 13.97
N CYS A 249 -6.04 -13.35 12.86
CA CYS A 249 -4.86 -12.57 12.54
C CYS A 249 -4.62 -11.44 13.53
N PHE A 250 -5.61 -10.60 13.76
CA PHE A 250 -5.45 -9.36 14.50
C PHE A 250 -5.08 -9.53 15.99
N PRO A 251 -5.64 -10.47 16.76
CA PRO A 251 -5.21 -10.71 18.12
C PRO A 251 -3.74 -11.10 18.22
N TYR A 252 -3.27 -11.91 17.27
CA TYR A 252 -1.86 -12.27 17.19
C TYR A 252 -1.00 -11.08 16.79
N PHE A 253 -1.40 -10.35 15.74
CA PHE A 253 -0.76 -9.13 15.26
C PHE A 253 -0.56 -8.10 16.38
N ALA A 254 -1.60 -7.80 17.15
CA ALA A 254 -1.56 -6.83 18.26
C ALA A 254 -0.61 -7.23 19.38
N LYS A 255 -0.46 -8.53 19.64
CA LYS A 255 0.37 -9.09 20.73
C LYS A 255 1.82 -9.33 20.35
N HIS A 256 2.14 -9.38 19.05
CA HIS A 256 3.45 -9.79 18.54
C HIS A 256 4.05 -8.72 17.61
N SER A 257 4.34 -7.55 18.15
CA SER A 257 5.03 -6.43 17.46
C SER A 257 4.48 -6.15 16.06
N TYR A 258 3.15 -6.15 15.91
CA TYR A 258 2.48 -5.98 14.63
C TYR A 258 2.93 -6.99 13.58
N CYS A 259 2.81 -8.26 13.91
CA CYS A 259 3.23 -9.42 13.13
C CYS A 259 3.09 -9.19 11.62
N SER A 260 4.18 -9.37 10.90
CA SER A 260 4.24 -9.18 9.43
C SER A 260 4.80 -10.41 8.72
N ILE A 261 4.83 -11.58 9.37
CA ILE A 261 5.49 -12.81 8.88
C ILE A 261 5.09 -13.15 7.43
N CYS A 262 3.81 -12.97 7.07
CA CYS A 262 3.30 -13.30 5.74
C CYS A 262 3.94 -12.47 4.62
N LEU A 263 4.45 -11.28 4.92
CA LEU A 263 5.07 -10.42 3.92
C LEU A 263 6.49 -10.88 3.55
N PRO A 264 7.47 -10.98 4.50
CA PRO A 264 8.83 -11.35 4.13
C PRO A 264 9.00 -12.82 3.72
N VAL A 265 8.08 -13.71 4.10
CA VAL A 265 8.12 -15.12 3.62
C VAL A 265 7.61 -15.28 2.20
N CYS A 266 6.97 -14.25 1.64
CA CYS A 266 6.54 -14.27 0.25
C CYS A 266 7.76 -14.41 -0.67
N VAL A 267 7.66 -15.35 -1.60
CA VAL A 267 8.77 -15.67 -2.52
C VAL A 267 9.08 -14.54 -3.53
N TYR A 268 8.15 -13.61 -3.70
CA TYR A 268 8.33 -12.44 -4.57
C TYR A 268 9.17 -11.32 -3.93
N ASN A 269 9.61 -11.44 -2.66
CA ASN A 269 10.61 -10.54 -2.11
C ASN A 269 11.99 -10.85 -2.68
N HIS A 270 12.91 -9.88 -2.62
CA HIS A 270 14.32 -10.05 -2.99
C HIS A 270 15.04 -10.99 -2.03
N LYS A 271 14.78 -12.30 -2.19
CA LYS A 271 15.49 -13.40 -1.55
C LYS A 271 16.49 -14.02 -2.53
N GLU A 272 17.20 -15.03 -2.09
CA GLU A 272 18.24 -15.72 -2.88
C GLU A 272 17.76 -16.15 -4.28
N TRP A 273 16.54 -16.67 -4.39
CA TRP A 273 15.97 -17.06 -5.67
C TRP A 273 15.58 -15.89 -6.58
N ALA A 274 15.39 -14.70 -6.03
CA ALA A 274 15.15 -13.50 -6.82
C ALA A 274 16.37 -13.04 -7.63
N ARG A 275 17.57 -13.55 -7.33
CA ARG A 275 18.78 -13.31 -8.13
C ARG A 275 18.69 -13.94 -9.51
N ASP A 276 17.93 -15.03 -9.64
CA ASP A 276 17.64 -15.68 -10.92
C ASP A 276 16.12 -15.78 -11.13
N PHE A 277 15.41 -14.71 -10.75
CA PHE A 277 13.95 -14.68 -10.85
C PHE A 277 13.49 -14.95 -12.27
N ASP A 278 14.13 -14.33 -13.27
CA ASP A 278 13.79 -14.51 -14.67
C ASP A 278 13.96 -15.96 -15.12
N GLY A 279 15.07 -16.61 -14.74
CA GLY A 279 15.30 -18.01 -15.03
C GLY A 279 14.32 -18.95 -14.28
N HIS A 280 13.98 -18.65 -13.02
CA HIS A 280 13.00 -19.41 -12.26
C HIS A 280 11.59 -19.20 -12.78
N ALA A 281 11.19 -17.99 -13.08
CA ALA A 281 9.87 -17.67 -13.60
C ALA A 281 9.66 -18.27 -14.99
N THR A 282 10.65 -18.21 -15.86
CA THR A 282 10.60 -18.84 -17.20
C THR A 282 10.44 -20.36 -17.10
N ARG A 283 11.10 -21.02 -16.13
CA ARG A 283 10.98 -22.46 -15.89
C ARG A 283 9.62 -22.86 -15.31
N LEU A 284 9.11 -22.06 -14.37
CA LEU A 284 7.85 -22.32 -13.69
C LEU A 284 6.63 -21.82 -14.45
N PHE A 285 6.81 -20.74 -15.22
CA PHE A 285 5.73 -20.02 -15.91
C PHE A 285 6.17 -19.59 -17.31
N PRO A 286 6.36 -20.50 -18.26
CA PRO A 286 6.89 -20.19 -19.60
C PRO A 286 6.05 -19.21 -20.41
N ALA A 287 4.79 -18.96 -20.01
CA ALA A 287 3.88 -18.01 -20.66
C ALA A 287 3.87 -16.60 -20.00
N VAL A 288 4.58 -16.40 -18.88
CA VAL A 288 4.62 -15.08 -18.21
C VAL A 288 5.62 -14.17 -18.91
N ARG A 289 5.14 -13.05 -19.41
CA ARG A 289 6.00 -12.01 -20.00
C ARG A 289 6.72 -11.29 -18.85
N MET A 290 8.01 -11.56 -18.70
CA MET A 290 8.82 -11.00 -17.64
C MET A 290 9.00 -9.48 -17.79
N LEU A 291 8.79 -8.74 -16.71
CA LEU A 291 9.15 -7.33 -16.63
C LEU A 291 10.68 -7.21 -16.51
N PRO A 292 11.28 -6.11 -16.99
CA PRO A 292 12.73 -5.90 -16.87
C PRO A 292 13.18 -5.96 -15.40
N ALA A 293 14.41 -6.43 -15.20
CA ALA A 293 15.00 -6.60 -13.88
C ALA A 293 14.84 -5.35 -12.99
N PRO A 294 14.64 -5.53 -11.66
CA PRO A 294 14.53 -4.40 -10.75
C PRO A 294 15.81 -3.55 -10.81
N PRO A 295 15.70 -2.23 -10.58
CA PRO A 295 16.87 -1.38 -10.47
C PRO A 295 17.80 -1.90 -9.37
N PRO A 296 19.13 -1.69 -9.51
CA PRO A 296 20.10 -2.14 -8.51
C PRO A 296 19.78 -1.56 -7.14
N ALA A 297 20.24 -2.29 -6.14
CA ALA A 297 20.00 -2.12 -4.71
C ALA A 297 19.62 -0.71 -4.23
N GLU A 298 18.70 -0.72 -3.26
CA GLU A 298 18.12 0.46 -2.60
C GLU A 298 19.06 1.67 -2.57
N PRO A 299 18.55 2.86 -2.96
CA PRO A 299 19.27 4.09 -2.65
C PRO A 299 19.54 4.12 -1.15
N ALA A 300 20.74 4.49 -0.76
CA ALA A 300 21.14 4.66 0.63
C ALA A 300 20.02 5.37 1.38
N GLY A 301 19.58 4.76 2.48
CA GLY A 301 18.32 5.11 3.17
C GLY A 301 18.14 6.60 3.33
N VAL A 302 16.88 7.01 3.42
CA VAL A 302 16.47 8.40 3.64
C VAL A 302 17.42 9.05 4.66
N PRO A 303 18.11 10.14 4.32
CA PRO A 303 19.10 10.74 5.20
C PRO A 303 18.51 11.04 6.57
N LEU A 304 19.23 10.75 7.64
CA LEU A 304 18.79 10.97 9.03
C LEU A 304 18.31 12.40 9.34
N HIS A 305 18.60 13.38 8.48
CA HIS A 305 18.10 14.74 8.65
C HIS A 305 16.58 14.87 8.42
N PHE A 306 15.94 13.89 7.76
CA PHE A 306 14.47 13.81 7.67
C PHE A 306 13.80 13.48 9.03
N TYR A 307 14.57 13.06 10.02
CA TYR A 307 14.08 12.73 11.36
C TYR A 307 14.84 13.49 12.46
N PRO A 308 14.80 14.83 12.48
CA PRO A 308 15.61 15.59 13.43
C PRO A 308 15.28 15.31 14.91
N ARG A 309 14.10 14.71 15.19
CA ARG A 309 13.65 14.39 16.53
C ARG A 309 13.89 12.93 16.98
N LEU A 310 14.30 12.05 16.08
CA LEU A 310 14.61 10.66 16.41
C LEU A 310 16.10 10.42 16.72
N ARG A 311 16.89 11.50 16.77
CA ARG A 311 18.30 11.46 17.22
C ARG A 311 18.37 11.56 18.73
N ARG A 312 17.95 10.54 19.46
CA ARG A 312 18.36 10.32 20.86
C ARG A 312 18.40 8.82 21.13
#